data_5ebad70398306b5540b15f7dca430003
#
_entry.id   5ebad70398306b5540b15f7dca430003
#
_cell.length_a   1.000
_cell.length_b   1.000
_cell.length_c   1.000
_cell.angle_alpha   90.00
_cell.angle_beta   90.00
_cell.angle_gamma   90.00
#
_symmetry.space_group_name_H-M   'P 1'
#
loop_
_entity.id
_entity.type
_entity.pdbx_description
1 polymer ?
#
loop_
_entity_poly.entity_id
_entity_poly.type
_entity_poly.pdbx_seq_one_letter_code
_entity_poly.pdbx_strand_id
1 'polypeptide(L)'
;MKKRYIISFVVAIIILSVLFLWNVGAGSVDISTSDLFAILAGSGKDETFSQIVWKIRLPRILAAILLGGALSVSGFLLQSFFQNPIAGPYVLGISSGAKLVVALTMIFLLEKGIMISSFGMVMAAFVGSMLAMGFVLLISFRVSKMSLLVVCGITVSYTHLRAHETLS
;
A
#
# COMPACT_ATOMS: atom_id res chain seq x y z
N MET A 1 -4.94 -31.58 -9.93
CA MET A 1 -4.87 -30.32 -9.15
C MET A 1 -3.66 -29.45 -9.52
N LYS A 2 -2.44 -29.97 -9.59
CA LYS A 2 -1.21 -29.20 -9.89
C LYS A 2 -1.28 -28.36 -11.20
N LYS A 3 -1.85 -28.90 -12.29
CA LYS A 3 -1.96 -28.19 -13.58
C LYS A 3 -2.79 -26.89 -13.48
N ARG A 4 -3.88 -26.89 -12.71
CA ARG A 4 -4.73 -25.69 -12.54
C ARG A 4 -3.99 -24.56 -11.85
N TYR A 5 -3.22 -24.85 -10.80
CA TYR A 5 -2.40 -23.84 -10.11
C TYR A 5 -1.32 -23.25 -11.01
N ILE A 6 -0.63 -24.11 -11.80
CA ILE A 6 0.40 -23.65 -12.74
C ILE A 6 -0.22 -22.72 -13.78
N ILE A 7 -1.38 -23.10 -14.36
CA ILE A 7 -2.08 -22.26 -15.33
C ILE A 7 -2.47 -20.91 -14.70
N SER A 8 -3.01 -20.91 -13.49
CA SER A 8 -3.39 -19.66 -12.80
C SER A 8 -2.19 -18.74 -12.55
N PHE A 9 -1.04 -19.30 -12.15
CA PHE A 9 0.19 -18.52 -11.99
C PHE A 9 0.71 -17.97 -13.31
N VAL A 10 0.72 -18.76 -14.35
CA VAL A 10 1.15 -18.32 -15.70
C VAL A 10 0.25 -17.19 -16.21
N VAL A 11 -1.07 -17.35 -16.08
CA VAL A 11 -2.03 -16.31 -16.47
C VAL A 11 -1.82 -15.03 -15.65
N ALA A 12 -1.61 -15.14 -14.34
CA ALA A 12 -1.34 -13.99 -13.48
C ALA A 12 -0.05 -13.27 -13.90
N ILE A 13 1.03 -13.99 -14.21
CA ILE A 13 2.29 -13.40 -14.68
C ILE A 13 2.09 -12.69 -16.02
N ILE A 14 1.36 -13.29 -16.96
CA ILE A 14 1.06 -12.66 -18.26
C ILE A 14 0.28 -11.37 -18.06
N ILE A 15 -0.79 -11.38 -17.25
CA ILE A 15 -1.59 -10.20 -16.94
C ILE A 15 -0.71 -9.12 -16.31
N LEU A 16 0.12 -9.48 -15.35
CA LEU A 16 1.02 -8.55 -14.68
C LEU A 16 2.04 -7.92 -15.64
N SER A 17 2.58 -8.72 -16.56
CA SER A 17 3.50 -8.24 -17.60
C SER A 17 2.82 -7.28 -18.57
N VAL A 18 1.61 -7.58 -19.00
CA VAL A 18 0.81 -6.70 -19.89
C VAL A 18 0.49 -5.39 -19.17
N LEU A 19 0.03 -5.45 -17.91
CA LEU A 19 -0.25 -4.27 -17.10
C LEU A 19 1.00 -3.43 -16.83
N PHE A 20 2.15 -4.07 -16.62
CA PHE A 20 3.43 -3.38 -16.48
C PHE A 20 3.76 -2.56 -17.72
N LEU A 21 3.76 -3.19 -18.89
CA LEU A 21 4.05 -2.51 -20.17
C LEU A 21 3.04 -1.39 -20.45
N TRP A 22 1.76 -1.66 -20.22
CA TRP A 22 0.73 -0.63 -20.37
C TRP A 22 0.96 0.55 -19.44
N ASN A 23 1.27 0.31 -18.17
CA ASN A 23 1.45 1.36 -17.18
C ASN A 23 2.70 2.21 -17.44
N VAL A 24 3.76 1.61 -17.98
CA VAL A 24 4.96 2.35 -18.40
C VAL A 24 4.65 3.26 -19.60
N GLY A 25 3.81 2.81 -20.55
CA GLY A 25 3.37 3.61 -21.70
C GLY A 25 2.32 4.66 -21.35
N ALA A 26 1.36 4.32 -20.50
CA ALA A 26 0.23 5.19 -20.14
C ALA A 26 0.64 6.28 -19.15
N GLY A 27 0.19 7.52 -19.40
CA GLY A 27 0.42 8.66 -18.50
C GLY A 27 -0.03 9.97 -19.11
N SER A 28 0.14 11.08 -18.38
CA SER A 28 -0.20 12.43 -18.85
C SER A 28 0.64 12.92 -20.03
N VAL A 29 1.73 12.21 -20.33
CA VAL A 29 2.57 12.45 -21.50
C VAL A 29 2.56 11.18 -22.34
N ASP A 30 2.08 11.27 -23.57
CA ASP A 30 2.04 10.15 -24.50
C ASP A 30 3.45 9.85 -25.03
N ILE A 31 3.97 8.70 -24.64
CA ILE A 31 5.27 8.18 -25.13
C ILE A 31 4.95 7.01 -26.06
N SER A 32 5.43 7.12 -27.29
CA SER A 32 5.25 6.05 -28.28
C SER A 32 5.86 4.73 -27.76
N THR A 33 5.25 3.61 -28.10
CA THR A 33 5.77 2.29 -27.73
C THR A 33 7.20 2.06 -28.25
N SER A 34 7.52 2.59 -29.43
CA SER A 34 8.87 2.53 -30.00
C SER A 34 9.90 3.31 -29.16
N ASP A 35 9.52 4.53 -28.71
CA ASP A 35 10.38 5.34 -27.87
C ASP A 35 10.57 4.71 -26.49
N LEU A 36 9.50 4.11 -25.97
CA LEU A 36 9.57 3.40 -24.70
C LEU A 36 10.59 2.26 -24.73
N PHE A 37 10.54 1.41 -25.76
CA PHE A 37 11.52 0.33 -25.93
C PHE A 37 12.95 0.88 -26.13
N ALA A 38 13.11 1.96 -26.88
CA ALA A 38 14.39 2.64 -27.05
C ALA A 38 14.95 3.17 -25.73
N ILE A 39 14.09 3.80 -24.90
CA ILE A 39 14.47 4.32 -23.58
C ILE A 39 14.87 3.18 -22.63
N LEU A 40 14.10 2.08 -22.59
CA LEU A 40 14.42 0.93 -21.78
C LEU A 40 15.70 0.21 -22.22
N ALA A 41 16.00 0.24 -23.53
CA ALA A 41 17.25 -0.27 -24.09
C ALA A 41 18.46 0.69 -23.94
N GLY A 42 18.25 1.87 -23.33
CA GLY A 42 19.32 2.86 -23.14
C GLY A 42 19.65 3.71 -24.38
N SER A 43 18.81 3.65 -25.42
CA SER A 43 19.01 4.37 -26.70
C SER A 43 17.95 5.46 -26.94
N GLY A 44 17.28 5.92 -25.89
CA GLY A 44 16.26 6.97 -25.97
C GLY A 44 16.86 8.30 -26.43
N LYS A 45 16.28 8.89 -27.49
CA LYS A 45 16.77 10.16 -28.08
C LYS A 45 16.27 11.38 -27.33
N ASP A 46 15.12 11.29 -26.65
CA ASP A 46 14.51 12.38 -25.91
C ASP A 46 14.86 12.26 -24.42
N GLU A 47 15.63 13.20 -23.93
CA GLU A 47 16.07 13.23 -22.54
C GLU A 47 14.90 13.44 -21.57
N THR A 48 13.88 14.22 -21.95
CA THR A 48 12.70 14.48 -21.13
C THR A 48 11.89 13.21 -20.94
N PHE A 49 11.63 12.48 -22.02
CA PHE A 49 10.92 11.20 -21.95
C PHE A 49 11.68 10.17 -21.13
N SER A 50 13.00 10.12 -21.31
CA SER A 50 13.87 9.24 -20.54
C SER A 50 13.78 9.54 -19.03
N GLN A 51 13.84 10.82 -18.64
CA GLN A 51 13.71 11.22 -17.24
C GLN A 51 12.33 10.86 -16.65
N ILE A 52 11.25 11.05 -17.42
CA ILE A 52 9.90 10.68 -16.99
C ILE A 52 9.80 9.18 -16.75
N VAL A 53 10.31 8.35 -17.65
CA VAL A 53 10.27 6.90 -17.52
C VAL A 53 11.10 6.43 -16.33
N TRP A 54 12.37 6.83 -16.25
CA TRP A 54 13.30 6.31 -15.24
C TRP A 54 13.09 6.91 -13.83
N LYS A 55 12.74 8.22 -13.73
CA LYS A 55 12.64 8.90 -12.43
C LYS A 55 11.23 8.92 -11.86
N ILE A 56 10.20 8.75 -12.70
CA ILE A 56 8.81 8.85 -12.25
C ILE A 56 8.06 7.54 -12.44
N ARG A 57 7.96 7.05 -13.70
CA ARG A 57 7.08 5.92 -14.02
C ARG A 57 7.61 4.60 -13.45
N LEU A 58 8.85 4.28 -13.73
CA LEU A 58 9.45 3.01 -13.32
C LEU A 58 9.50 2.85 -11.79
N PRO A 59 9.99 3.83 -11.01
CA PRO A 59 9.97 3.71 -9.55
C PRO A 59 8.56 3.55 -8.99
N ARG A 60 7.57 4.25 -9.55
CA ARG A 60 6.17 4.14 -9.13
C ARG A 60 5.60 2.75 -9.38
N ILE A 61 5.88 2.16 -10.54
CA ILE A 61 5.42 0.81 -10.90
C ILE A 61 6.12 -0.23 -10.02
N LEU A 62 7.43 -0.12 -9.83
CA LEU A 62 8.18 -1.02 -8.96
C LEU A 62 7.67 -0.96 -7.51
N ALA A 63 7.41 0.26 -7.01
CA ALA A 63 6.80 0.44 -5.69
C ALA A 63 5.43 -0.23 -5.61
N ALA A 64 4.58 -0.09 -6.63
CA ALA A 64 3.26 -0.71 -6.66
C ALA A 64 3.35 -2.26 -6.64
N ILE A 65 4.28 -2.84 -7.40
CA ILE A 65 4.50 -4.29 -7.42
C ILE A 65 5.00 -4.78 -6.06
N LEU A 66 6.01 -4.12 -5.48
CA LEU A 66 6.58 -4.50 -4.19
C LEU A 66 5.57 -4.35 -3.05
N LEU A 67 4.87 -3.22 -2.99
CA LEU A 67 3.86 -2.98 -1.96
C LEU A 67 2.65 -3.89 -2.11
N GLY A 68 2.20 -4.13 -3.34
CA GLY A 68 1.11 -5.08 -3.63
C GLY A 68 1.48 -6.51 -3.24
N GLY A 69 2.69 -6.95 -3.57
CA GLY A 69 3.23 -8.24 -3.15
C GLY A 69 3.33 -8.37 -1.63
N ALA A 70 3.90 -7.37 -0.96
CA ALA A 70 4.00 -7.34 0.49
C ALA A 70 2.63 -7.39 1.17
N LEU A 71 1.66 -6.64 0.64
CA LEU A 71 0.29 -6.63 1.14
C LEU A 71 -0.41 -7.99 0.95
N SER A 72 -0.18 -8.66 -0.16
CA SER A 72 -0.71 -10.00 -0.45
C SER A 72 -0.17 -11.04 0.54
N VAL A 73 1.14 -11.05 0.78
CA VAL A 73 1.78 -11.94 1.76
C VAL A 73 1.28 -11.65 3.17
N SER A 74 1.21 -10.37 3.55
CA SER A 74 0.68 -9.94 4.85
C SER A 74 -0.77 -10.40 5.04
N GLY A 75 -1.62 -10.23 4.03
CA GLY A 75 -2.99 -10.72 4.06
C GLY A 75 -3.08 -12.23 4.26
N PHE A 76 -2.28 -12.99 3.53
CA PHE A 76 -2.23 -14.44 3.67
C PHE A 76 -1.79 -14.88 5.08
N LEU A 77 -0.76 -14.24 5.64
CA LEU A 77 -0.28 -14.55 6.99
C LEU A 77 -1.34 -14.23 8.05
N LEU A 78 -2.03 -13.09 7.93
CA LEU A 78 -3.11 -12.73 8.85
C LEU A 78 -4.29 -13.69 8.76
N GLN A 79 -4.71 -14.06 7.56
CA GLN A 79 -5.78 -15.05 7.35
C GLN A 79 -5.42 -16.41 7.93
N SER A 80 -4.17 -16.84 7.76
CA SER A 80 -3.67 -18.09 8.32
C SER A 80 -3.57 -18.03 9.85
N PHE A 81 -3.08 -16.93 10.41
CA PHE A 81 -2.93 -16.76 11.85
C PHE A 81 -4.31 -16.74 12.56
N PHE A 82 -5.25 -15.98 12.02
CA PHE A 82 -6.59 -15.87 12.59
C PHE A 82 -7.54 -16.98 12.15
N GLN A 83 -7.12 -17.91 11.29
CA GLN A 83 -7.94 -18.96 10.70
C GLN A 83 -9.26 -18.40 10.10
N ASN A 84 -9.19 -17.21 9.51
CA ASN A 84 -10.33 -16.49 8.99
C ASN A 84 -10.00 -15.80 7.66
N PRO A 85 -10.71 -16.15 6.57
CA PRO A 85 -10.45 -15.57 5.25
C PRO A 85 -10.79 -14.07 5.14
N ILE A 86 -11.51 -13.50 6.10
CA ILE A 86 -11.86 -12.07 6.13
C ILE A 86 -10.75 -11.25 6.82
N ALA A 87 -9.85 -11.88 7.57
CA ALA A 87 -8.77 -11.19 8.25
C ALA A 87 -7.79 -10.57 7.24
N GLY A 88 -7.71 -9.27 7.25
CA GLY A 88 -6.77 -8.52 6.41
C GLY A 88 -6.28 -7.26 7.12
N PRO A 89 -5.16 -6.66 6.66
CA PRO A 89 -4.57 -5.49 7.31
C PRO A 89 -5.52 -4.29 7.37
N TYR A 90 -6.43 -4.16 6.42
CA TYR A 90 -7.45 -3.10 6.43
C TYR A 90 -8.53 -3.33 7.47
N VAL A 91 -9.00 -4.58 7.61
CA VAL A 91 -10.09 -4.96 8.53
C VAL A 91 -9.64 -4.82 9.99
N LEU A 92 -8.36 -5.02 10.26
CA LEU A 92 -7.78 -4.91 11.60
C LEU A 92 -7.43 -3.46 12.01
N GLY A 93 -7.78 -2.47 11.21
CA GLY A 93 -7.56 -1.06 11.55
C GLY A 93 -6.10 -0.60 11.49
N ILE A 94 -5.18 -1.42 10.99
CA ILE A 94 -3.74 -1.10 10.89
C ILE A 94 -3.53 0.15 10.02
N SER A 95 -4.25 0.22 8.90
CA SER A 95 -4.24 1.38 7.99
C SER A 95 -4.76 2.66 8.66
N SER A 96 -5.77 2.54 9.50
CA SER A 96 -6.34 3.68 10.23
C SER A 96 -5.39 4.20 11.30
N GLY A 97 -4.70 3.31 12.01
CA GLY A 97 -3.65 3.68 12.95
C GLY A 97 -2.48 4.41 12.28
N ALA A 98 -2.04 3.94 11.12
CA ALA A 98 -1.02 4.63 10.34
C ALA A 98 -1.44 6.05 9.97
N LYS A 99 -2.66 6.22 9.42
CA LYS A 99 -3.21 7.52 9.03
C LYS A 99 -3.36 8.47 10.22
N LEU A 100 -3.83 7.95 11.37
CA LEU A 100 -3.99 8.75 12.58
C LEU A 100 -2.66 9.35 13.05
N VAL A 101 -1.61 8.53 13.16
CA VAL A 101 -0.31 9.02 13.63
C VAL A 101 0.32 9.98 12.63
N VAL A 102 0.17 9.73 11.31
CA VAL A 102 0.62 10.68 10.28
C VAL A 102 -0.10 12.02 10.43
N ALA A 103 -1.43 12.02 10.56
CA ALA A 103 -2.22 13.23 10.71
C ALA A 103 -1.83 14.02 11.96
N LEU A 104 -1.69 13.34 13.11
CA LEU A 104 -1.23 13.98 14.36
C LEU A 104 0.18 14.56 14.19
N THR A 105 1.10 13.82 13.59
CA THR A 105 2.46 14.29 13.33
C THR A 105 2.46 15.53 12.44
N MET A 106 1.63 15.55 11.38
CA MET A 106 1.49 16.71 10.51
C MET A 106 0.96 17.92 11.27
N ILE A 107 -0.10 17.77 12.07
CA ILE A 107 -0.69 18.87 12.85
C ILE A 107 0.37 19.45 13.81
N PHE A 108 1.02 18.61 14.61
CA PHE A 108 2.02 19.06 15.59
C PHE A 108 3.23 19.76 14.98
N LEU A 109 3.68 19.32 13.80
CA LEU A 109 4.86 19.90 13.17
C LEU A 109 4.53 21.13 12.33
N LEU A 110 3.34 21.18 11.71
CA LEU A 110 2.87 22.38 11.01
C LEU A 110 2.63 23.55 11.97
N GLU A 111 2.08 23.29 13.15
CA GLU A 111 1.95 24.33 14.21
C GLU A 111 3.30 24.92 14.61
N LYS A 112 4.37 24.16 14.53
CA LYS A 112 5.74 24.60 14.83
C LYS A 112 6.48 25.17 13.61
N GLY A 113 5.85 25.24 12.45
CA GLY A 113 6.46 25.69 11.20
C GLY A 113 7.53 24.73 10.66
N ILE A 114 7.53 23.46 11.10
CA ILE A 114 8.54 22.47 10.68
C ILE A 114 7.99 21.67 9.49
N MET A 115 8.72 21.71 8.38
CA MET A 115 8.45 20.86 7.21
C MET A 115 8.91 19.44 7.47
N ILE A 116 7.98 18.47 7.30
CA ILE A 116 8.28 17.03 7.46
C ILE A 116 8.86 16.49 6.19
N SER A 117 9.97 15.76 6.28
CA SER A 117 10.51 15.01 5.17
C SER A 117 9.60 13.80 4.84
N SER A 118 9.62 13.34 3.57
CA SER A 118 8.90 12.13 3.16
C SER A 118 9.29 10.91 4.01
N PHE A 119 10.54 10.80 4.41
CA PHE A 119 11.01 9.74 5.30
C PHE A 119 10.37 9.82 6.69
N GLY A 120 10.25 11.01 7.26
CA GLY A 120 9.57 11.23 8.54
C GLY A 120 8.10 10.80 8.51
N MET A 121 7.41 11.08 7.40
CA MET A 121 6.03 10.62 7.19
C MET A 121 5.90 9.09 7.14
N VAL A 122 6.83 8.42 6.44
CA VAL A 122 6.86 6.95 6.38
C VAL A 122 7.11 6.37 7.77
N MET A 123 8.02 6.93 8.54
CA MET A 123 8.28 6.49 9.92
C MET A 123 7.07 6.70 10.84
N ALA A 124 6.39 7.83 10.73
CA ALA A 124 5.15 8.10 11.48
C ALA A 124 4.05 7.06 11.13
N ALA A 125 3.87 6.76 9.84
CA ALA A 125 2.93 5.73 9.39
C ALA A 125 3.29 4.34 9.93
N PHE A 126 4.57 3.99 9.94
CA PHE A 126 5.06 2.72 10.45
C PHE A 126 4.79 2.59 11.96
N VAL A 127 5.12 3.61 12.74
CA VAL A 127 4.83 3.63 14.19
C VAL A 127 3.33 3.51 14.43
N GLY A 128 2.50 4.25 13.70
CA GLY A 128 1.04 4.20 13.81
C GLY A 128 0.47 2.81 13.50
N SER A 129 0.98 2.15 12.47
CA SER A 129 0.56 0.79 12.11
C SER A 129 0.98 -0.23 13.18
N MET A 130 2.18 -0.08 13.75
CA MET A 130 2.67 -0.95 14.84
C MET A 130 1.84 -0.79 16.12
N LEU A 131 1.49 0.45 16.48
CA LEU A 131 0.63 0.70 17.65
C LEU A 131 -0.75 0.09 17.46
N ALA A 132 -1.36 0.26 16.28
CA ALA A 132 -2.66 -0.33 15.96
C ALA A 132 -2.61 -1.86 16.00
N MET A 133 -1.59 -2.47 15.40
CA MET A 133 -1.43 -3.93 15.41
C MET A 133 -1.16 -4.45 16.83
N GLY A 134 -0.32 -3.76 17.60
CA GLY A 134 -0.06 -4.10 19.01
C GLY A 134 -1.34 -4.08 19.84
N PHE A 135 -2.18 -3.07 19.66
CA PHE A 135 -3.49 -2.98 20.32
C PHE A 135 -4.41 -4.15 19.95
N VAL A 136 -4.51 -4.49 18.66
CA VAL A 136 -5.30 -5.64 18.20
C VAL A 136 -4.79 -6.95 18.77
N LEU A 137 -3.48 -7.15 18.81
CA LEU A 137 -2.89 -8.36 19.39
C LEU A 137 -3.15 -8.46 20.90
N LEU A 138 -3.01 -7.37 21.65
CA LEU A 138 -3.30 -7.34 23.09
C LEU A 138 -4.75 -7.72 23.39
N ILE A 139 -5.70 -7.24 22.59
CA ILE A 139 -7.11 -7.61 22.71
C ILE A 139 -7.32 -9.08 22.29
N SER A 140 -6.65 -9.53 21.23
CA SER A 140 -6.75 -10.91 20.73
C SER A 140 -6.41 -11.95 21.80
N PHE A 141 -5.45 -11.69 22.68
CA PHE A 141 -5.12 -12.60 23.78
C PHE A 141 -6.23 -12.73 24.83
N ARG A 142 -7.13 -11.75 24.92
CA ARG A 142 -8.25 -11.76 25.89
C ARG A 142 -9.58 -12.17 25.31
N VAL A 143 -9.71 -12.24 23.98
CA VAL A 143 -10.97 -12.45 23.28
C VAL A 143 -10.87 -13.65 22.35
N SER A 144 -11.58 -14.73 22.69
CA SER A 144 -11.57 -15.97 21.90
C SER A 144 -12.38 -15.90 20.60
N LYS A 145 -13.18 -14.84 20.38
CA LYS A 145 -14.06 -14.74 19.20
C LYS A 145 -13.54 -13.70 18.21
N MET A 146 -13.19 -14.15 17.03
CA MET A 146 -12.71 -13.34 15.92
C MET A 146 -13.63 -12.17 15.55
N SER A 147 -14.95 -12.35 15.69
CA SER A 147 -15.95 -11.29 15.44
C SER A 147 -15.72 -10.04 16.27
N LEU A 148 -15.23 -10.17 17.51
CA LEU A 148 -14.94 -9.05 18.39
C LEU A 148 -13.68 -8.29 17.96
N LEU A 149 -12.66 -8.95 17.41
CA LEU A 149 -11.45 -8.31 16.88
C LEU A 149 -11.78 -7.46 15.65
N VAL A 150 -12.65 -7.95 14.77
CA VAL A 150 -13.16 -7.20 13.61
C VAL A 150 -13.90 -5.94 14.07
N VAL A 151 -14.77 -6.08 15.09
CA VAL A 151 -15.51 -4.94 15.67
C VAL A 151 -14.55 -3.92 16.27
N CYS A 152 -13.51 -4.34 17.00
CA CYS A 152 -12.49 -3.43 17.53
C CYS A 152 -11.72 -2.69 16.40
N GLY A 153 -11.35 -3.38 15.32
CA GLY A 153 -10.70 -2.77 14.17
C GLY A 153 -11.59 -1.75 13.45
N ILE A 154 -12.88 -2.07 13.30
CA ILE A 154 -13.88 -1.16 12.71
C ILE A 154 -14.10 0.05 13.63
N THR A 155 -14.14 -0.14 14.95
CA THR A 155 -14.30 0.97 15.91
C THR A 155 -13.15 1.97 15.79
N VAL A 156 -11.91 1.51 15.67
CA VAL A 156 -10.73 2.38 15.44
C VAL A 156 -10.88 3.16 14.13
N SER A 157 -11.37 2.51 13.06
CA SER A 157 -11.63 3.17 11.77
C SER A 157 -12.75 4.20 11.85
N TYR A 158 -13.81 3.90 12.58
CA TYR A 158 -15.02 4.76 12.69
C TYR A 158 -14.77 6.01 13.54
N THR A 159 -14.01 5.89 14.64
CA THR A 159 -13.65 7.04 15.47
C THR A 159 -12.79 8.04 14.70
N HIS A 160 -11.95 7.57 13.78
CA HIS A 160 -11.15 8.43 12.91
C HIS A 160 -12.01 9.20 11.88
N LEU A 161 -13.03 8.56 11.29
CA LEU A 161 -13.94 9.20 10.33
C LEU A 161 -14.80 10.27 11.01
N ARG A 162 -15.34 9.99 12.20
CA ARG A 162 -16.16 10.93 12.95
C ARG A 162 -15.40 12.18 13.44
N ALA A 163 -14.13 12.04 13.77
CA ALA A 163 -13.29 13.18 14.11
C ALA A 163 -13.08 14.13 12.93
N HIS A 164 -13.16 13.63 11.69
CA HIS A 164 -13.04 14.44 10.48
C HIS A 164 -14.33 15.18 10.13
N GLU A 165 -15.51 14.59 10.41
CA GLU A 165 -16.81 15.23 10.16
C GLU A 165 -17.17 16.32 11.17
N THR A 166 -16.61 16.29 12.38
CA THR A 166 -16.87 17.31 13.41
C THR A 166 -15.98 18.55 13.28
N LEU A 167 -15.03 18.57 12.36
CA LEU A 167 -14.12 19.69 12.09
C LEU A 167 -14.45 20.44 10.78
N SER A 168 -15.49 20.02 10.06
CA SER A 168 -16.06 20.71 8.89
C SER A 168 -17.36 21.43 9.27
#